data_9a780802af91b3e93160b36d3d7a709c
#
_entry.id   9a780802af91b3e93160b36d3d7a709c
#
_cell.length_a   1.000
_cell.length_b   1.000
_cell.length_c   1.000
_cell.angle_alpha   90.00
_cell.angle_beta   90.00
_cell.angle_gamma   90.00
#
_symmetry.space_group_name_H-M   'P 1'
#
loop_
_entity.id
_entity.type
_entity.pdbx_description
1 polymer ?
#
loop_
_entity_poly.entity_id
_entity_poly.type
_entity_poly.pdbx_seq_one_letter_code
_entity_poly.pdbx_strand_id
1 'polypeptide(L)'
;MRNVIWLVLAMAGVQCAAAQEITAAPALMQLHVQAQAGFKELVCDPRAPSRRPPTAQNPDPMEMPDPDMLPVRVKRPAQTDTAEGLPARRGTLPPSFRPNFPGQPYRMAIWGDSHLAAGFFSEELVKQLNVPGDAVSNVLLPANMGRAGVRLPIRRSCVSPQWKYEPGYLGRDNATAPGPGLMNMFSDQPDSTLAWDVRKDAKAAGYERVRILYQQTGAPVHLAISVDGGAEQPVILDGQEGPAVLELLAGQPISQVRLRLVAGALRFQGLELSSPQAHPFEIDVFGYPGATVAGWKSADIDYLRRWFIQRPYQLVMLEFGTNEGNAAPFNLAAYRNTLTESVRNMRTVFPTATCILIAPGDRGVLVPRSVNTRRRKAGRLPDIDLMRFATIHAEIGRTQREVAEEAGCIAWSMQDAMGGRGQSYYWAQQTPAWMAKDLIHFTPAGYRQLAREFFMDMGWVPLPTPTARETLLRVDAPIL
;
A
#
# COMPACT_ATOMS: atom_id res chain seq x y z
N MET A 1 77.36 27.97 -18.43
CA MET A 1 76.08 28.08 -19.17
C MET A 1 75.17 26.93 -18.58
N ARG A 2 74.21 27.30 -17.72
CA ARG A 2 73.35 26.33 -17.00
C ARG A 2 71.94 26.43 -17.65
N ASN A 3 71.52 25.36 -18.31
CA ASN A 3 70.17 25.23 -18.85
C ASN A 3 69.22 24.82 -17.73
N VAL A 4 68.24 25.68 -17.44
CA VAL A 4 67.16 25.36 -16.50
C VAL A 4 65.96 24.91 -17.37
N ILE A 5 65.58 23.64 -17.21
CA ILE A 5 64.40 23.05 -17.81
C ILE A 5 63.22 23.30 -16.88
N TRP A 6 62.22 24.05 -17.36
CA TRP A 6 60.94 24.25 -16.70
C TRP A 6 60.00 23.08 -17.03
N LEU A 7 59.63 22.32 -16.02
CA LEU A 7 58.58 21.28 -16.11
C LEU A 7 57.25 21.96 -15.89
N VAL A 8 56.42 22.01 -16.91
CA VAL A 8 55.01 22.48 -16.82
C VAL A 8 54.17 21.28 -16.43
N LEU A 9 53.71 21.22 -15.17
CA LEU A 9 52.71 20.28 -14.71
C LEU A 9 51.33 20.75 -15.20
N ALA A 10 50.78 20.07 -16.21
CA ALA A 10 49.37 20.18 -16.57
C ALA A 10 48.51 19.47 -15.54
N MET A 11 47.87 20.20 -14.65
CA MET A 11 46.79 19.68 -13.81
C MET A 11 45.56 19.50 -14.69
N ALA A 12 45.27 18.25 -15.05
CA ALA A 12 43.97 17.86 -15.59
C ALA A 12 42.93 18.01 -14.49
N GLY A 13 42.16 19.08 -14.54
CA GLY A 13 41.00 19.27 -13.71
C GLY A 13 39.94 18.21 -14.09
N VAL A 14 39.75 17.19 -13.23
CA VAL A 14 38.60 16.35 -13.28
C VAL A 14 37.39 17.20 -12.86
N GLN A 15 36.67 17.73 -13.84
CA GLN A 15 35.33 18.24 -13.59
C GLN A 15 34.44 17.06 -13.15
N CYS A 16 34.24 16.92 -11.85
CA CYS A 16 33.09 16.19 -11.32
C CYS A 16 31.85 16.92 -11.89
N ALA A 17 31.20 16.31 -12.87
CA ALA A 17 29.85 16.66 -13.21
C ALA A 17 29.00 16.40 -11.95
N ALA A 18 28.70 17.46 -11.20
CA ALA A 18 27.73 17.45 -10.14
C ALA A 18 26.42 16.98 -10.79
N ALA A 19 25.99 15.78 -10.41
CA ALA A 19 24.64 15.33 -10.71
C ALA A 19 23.71 16.45 -10.22
N GLN A 20 23.02 17.11 -11.13
CA GLN A 20 21.96 18.04 -10.77
C GLN A 20 20.97 17.24 -9.93
N GLU A 21 20.96 17.49 -8.65
CA GLU A 21 19.92 16.97 -7.75
C GLU A 21 18.58 17.47 -8.32
N ILE A 22 17.77 16.52 -8.77
CA ILE A 22 16.38 16.76 -9.14
C ILE A 22 15.63 17.01 -7.83
N THR A 23 15.69 18.23 -7.33
CA THR A 23 15.25 18.60 -5.98
C THR A 23 13.92 19.36 -5.97
N ALA A 24 13.22 19.46 -7.09
CA ALA A 24 11.96 20.18 -7.11
C ALA A 24 10.82 19.32 -6.53
N ALA A 25 10.32 19.72 -5.36
CA ALA A 25 9.05 19.22 -4.83
C ALA A 25 7.91 19.42 -5.85
N PRO A 26 6.77 18.70 -5.70
CA PRO A 26 5.60 18.92 -6.54
C PRO A 26 5.17 20.39 -6.56
N ALA A 27 4.78 20.88 -7.74
CA ALA A 27 4.23 22.21 -7.87
C ALA A 27 2.92 22.33 -7.07
N LEU A 28 2.74 23.41 -6.33
CA LEU A 28 1.57 23.63 -5.47
C LEU A 28 0.71 24.77 -6.01
N MET A 29 -0.56 24.50 -6.26
CA MET A 29 -1.61 25.47 -6.51
C MET A 29 -2.62 25.45 -5.39
N GLN A 30 -3.06 26.62 -4.90
CA GLN A 30 -4.05 26.74 -3.84
C GLN A 30 -5.38 27.27 -4.40
N LEU A 31 -6.49 26.65 -4.01
CA LEU A 31 -7.84 27.07 -4.34
C LEU A 31 -8.65 27.28 -3.05
N HIS A 32 -9.07 28.52 -2.82
CA HIS A 32 -10.01 28.84 -1.73
C HIS A 32 -11.41 28.48 -2.17
N VAL A 33 -12.05 27.55 -1.47
CA VAL A 33 -13.36 27.01 -1.79
C VAL A 33 -14.39 27.44 -0.75
N GLN A 34 -15.64 27.62 -1.22
CA GLN A 34 -16.76 27.91 -0.33
C GLN A 34 -17.48 26.60 -0.03
N ALA A 35 -17.40 26.16 1.24
CA ALA A 35 -18.14 25.02 1.74
C ALA A 35 -19.55 25.45 2.16
N GLN A 36 -20.55 24.60 1.94
CA GLN A 36 -21.93 24.85 2.35
C GLN A 36 -22.29 24.00 3.57
N ALA A 37 -22.82 24.62 4.58
CA ALA A 37 -23.33 23.90 5.75
C ALA A 37 -24.58 23.07 5.40
N GLY A 38 -24.68 21.86 5.97
CA GLY A 38 -25.88 21.01 5.76
C GLY A 38 -25.94 20.34 4.40
N PHE A 39 -24.81 20.02 3.78
CA PHE A 39 -24.74 19.33 2.48
C PHE A 39 -25.39 17.93 2.53
N LYS A 40 -25.95 17.51 1.39
CA LYS A 40 -26.55 16.18 1.26
C LYS A 40 -25.49 15.08 1.20
N GLU A 41 -25.87 13.89 1.64
CA GLU A 41 -25.00 12.72 1.51
C GLU A 41 -24.60 12.48 0.04
N LEU A 42 -23.32 12.14 -0.18
CA LEU A 42 -22.81 11.82 -1.49
C LEU A 42 -23.48 10.55 -2.04
N VAL A 43 -24.18 10.69 -3.16
CA VAL A 43 -24.80 9.58 -3.88
C VAL A 43 -24.09 9.39 -5.21
N CYS A 44 -23.62 8.17 -5.45
CA CYS A 44 -23.02 7.81 -6.74
C CYS A 44 -24.11 7.53 -7.79
N ASP A 45 -23.85 7.88 -9.05
CA ASP A 45 -24.75 7.52 -10.15
C ASP A 45 -24.87 5.99 -10.22
N PRO A 46 -26.07 5.42 -10.08
CA PRO A 46 -26.28 3.97 -10.13
C PRO A 46 -25.91 3.35 -11.48
N ARG A 47 -25.80 4.17 -12.54
CA ARG A 47 -25.37 3.74 -13.88
C ARG A 47 -23.86 3.64 -14.01
N ALA A 48 -23.10 4.14 -13.06
CA ALA A 48 -21.66 3.88 -13.00
C ALA A 48 -21.46 2.37 -12.82
N PRO A 49 -20.79 1.67 -13.76
CA PRO A 49 -20.67 0.23 -13.68
C PRO A 49 -19.94 -0.15 -12.40
N SER A 50 -20.65 -0.81 -11.49
CA SER A 50 -19.95 -1.63 -10.48
C SER A 50 -19.22 -2.70 -11.30
N ARG A 51 -17.94 -2.53 -11.56
CA ARG A 51 -17.13 -3.54 -12.23
C ARG A 51 -17.02 -4.76 -11.31
N ARG A 52 -18.09 -5.57 -11.27
CA ARG A 52 -17.95 -6.95 -10.84
C ARG A 52 -16.94 -7.60 -11.78
N PRO A 53 -15.96 -8.33 -11.25
CA PRO A 53 -15.14 -9.17 -12.10
C PRO A 53 -16.10 -10.06 -12.92
N PRO A 54 -15.77 -10.37 -14.19
CA PRO A 54 -16.59 -11.27 -14.99
C PRO A 54 -16.79 -12.55 -14.15
N THR A 55 -18.06 -12.91 -13.93
CA THR A 55 -18.41 -14.19 -13.30
C THR A 55 -17.81 -15.27 -14.20
N ALA A 56 -16.74 -15.89 -13.70
CA ALA A 56 -16.23 -17.10 -14.31
C ALA A 56 -17.42 -18.06 -14.46
N GLN A 57 -17.61 -18.58 -15.67
CA GLN A 57 -18.55 -19.64 -15.92
C GLN A 57 -18.33 -20.69 -14.85
N ASN A 58 -19.41 -21.11 -14.16
CA ASN A 58 -19.40 -21.99 -13.01
C ASN A 58 -18.37 -23.13 -13.20
N PRO A 59 -17.19 -23.07 -12.60
CA PRO A 59 -16.34 -24.26 -12.54
C PRO A 59 -17.03 -25.29 -11.67
N ASP A 60 -16.75 -26.56 -11.89
CA ASP A 60 -17.17 -27.63 -11.00
C ASP A 60 -16.95 -27.21 -9.54
N PRO A 61 -17.88 -27.51 -8.63
CA PRO A 61 -17.77 -27.05 -7.24
C PRO A 61 -16.45 -27.54 -6.64
N MET A 62 -15.61 -26.57 -6.29
CA MET A 62 -14.31 -26.81 -5.68
C MET A 62 -14.48 -26.91 -4.17
N GLU A 63 -13.69 -27.75 -3.52
CA GLU A 63 -13.68 -27.91 -2.08
C GLU A 63 -12.26 -28.05 -1.53
N MET A 64 -12.09 -27.77 -0.25
CA MET A 64 -10.85 -27.97 0.47
C MET A 64 -10.60 -29.48 0.63
N PRO A 65 -9.39 -29.99 0.29
CA PRO A 65 -9.04 -31.37 0.59
C PRO A 65 -8.95 -31.58 2.10
N ASP A 66 -9.13 -32.85 2.53
CA ASP A 66 -8.95 -33.23 3.92
C ASP A 66 -7.47 -33.00 4.31
N PRO A 67 -7.17 -32.21 5.35
CA PRO A 67 -5.80 -31.92 5.78
C PRO A 67 -5.02 -33.15 6.23
N ASP A 68 -5.68 -34.19 6.71
CA ASP A 68 -5.03 -35.43 7.11
C ASP A 68 -4.42 -36.19 5.92
N MET A 69 -4.70 -35.74 4.70
CA MET A 69 -4.22 -36.33 3.46
C MET A 69 -3.03 -35.58 2.84
N LEU A 70 -2.53 -34.53 3.53
CA LEU A 70 -1.34 -33.82 3.06
C LEU A 70 -0.10 -34.75 3.12
N PRO A 71 0.81 -34.66 2.12
CA PRO A 71 2.01 -35.51 2.06
C PRO A 71 3.02 -35.18 3.16
N VAL A 72 2.82 -34.13 3.91
CA VAL A 72 3.68 -33.65 5.00
C VAL A 72 2.89 -33.66 6.30
N ARG A 73 3.47 -34.23 7.37
CA ARG A 73 2.92 -34.09 8.73
C ARG A 73 3.08 -32.64 9.19
N VAL A 74 2.04 -31.87 9.01
CA VAL A 74 1.96 -30.50 9.49
C VAL A 74 1.50 -30.52 10.94
N LYS A 75 2.22 -29.86 11.84
CA LYS A 75 1.78 -29.69 13.23
C LYS A 75 0.51 -28.86 13.22
N ARG A 76 -0.58 -29.38 13.81
CA ARG A 76 -1.77 -28.55 14.06
C ARG A 76 -1.35 -27.35 14.90
N PRO A 77 -1.76 -26.14 14.56
CA PRO A 77 -1.57 -24.99 15.45
C PRO A 77 -2.20 -25.34 16.80
N ALA A 78 -1.50 -25.09 17.89
CA ALA A 78 -2.10 -25.22 19.20
C ALA A 78 -3.31 -24.27 19.26
N GLN A 79 -4.49 -24.80 19.63
CA GLN A 79 -5.62 -23.96 19.99
C GLN A 79 -5.25 -23.24 21.29
N THR A 80 -4.70 -22.06 21.18
CA THR A 80 -4.47 -21.21 22.34
C THR A 80 -5.53 -20.12 22.32
N ASP A 81 -6.50 -20.29 23.22
CA ASP A 81 -7.44 -19.23 23.61
C ASP A 81 -6.74 -18.06 24.32
N THR A 82 -5.43 -18.15 24.49
CA THR A 82 -4.60 -17.14 25.13
C THR A 82 -3.39 -16.87 24.27
N ALA A 83 -2.99 -15.59 24.18
CA ALA A 83 -1.82 -15.09 23.48
C ALA A 83 -0.48 -15.58 24.08
N GLU A 84 -0.51 -16.65 24.84
CA GLU A 84 0.65 -17.27 25.50
C GLU A 84 1.06 -18.53 24.73
N GLY A 85 2.16 -18.46 24.00
CA GLY A 85 2.88 -19.68 23.73
C GLY A 85 3.31 -20.04 22.32
N LEU A 86 3.45 -19.13 21.36
CA LEU A 86 4.35 -19.38 20.24
C LEU A 86 5.76 -18.88 20.64
N PRO A 87 6.80 -19.72 20.53
CA PRO A 87 8.15 -19.27 20.83
C PRO A 87 8.47 -18.10 19.88
N ALA A 88 8.73 -16.93 20.46
CA ALA A 88 9.17 -15.77 19.75
C ALA A 88 10.35 -16.19 18.83
N ARG A 89 10.12 -16.22 17.54
CA ARG A 89 11.20 -16.34 16.56
C ARG A 89 11.87 -14.98 16.52
N ARG A 90 12.75 -14.75 17.48
CA ARG A 90 13.58 -13.55 17.56
C ARG A 90 14.50 -13.50 16.35
N GLY A 91 14.03 -12.90 15.29
CA GLY A 91 14.95 -12.21 14.40
C GLY A 91 15.60 -11.11 15.23
N THR A 92 16.91 -11.01 15.18
CA THR A 92 17.65 -9.91 15.81
C THR A 92 17.30 -8.62 15.09
N LEU A 93 16.24 -7.97 15.55
CA LEU A 93 15.95 -6.59 15.13
C LEU A 93 17.01 -5.67 15.71
N PRO A 94 17.47 -4.69 14.96
CA PRO A 94 18.34 -3.67 15.52
C PRO A 94 17.61 -3.03 16.72
N PRO A 95 18.31 -2.86 17.87
CA PRO A 95 17.72 -2.32 19.11
C PRO A 95 17.11 -0.93 18.98
N SER A 96 17.32 -0.25 17.84
CA SER A 96 16.91 1.13 17.58
C SER A 96 15.50 1.29 16.99
N PHE A 97 14.78 0.20 16.66
CA PHE A 97 13.42 0.31 16.15
C PHE A 97 12.41 0.50 17.29
N ARG A 98 12.51 1.62 17.96
CA ARG A 98 11.44 2.15 18.81
C ARG A 98 10.91 3.38 18.10
N PRO A 99 9.59 3.47 17.84
CA PRO A 99 9.01 4.73 17.44
C PRO A 99 9.35 5.78 18.50
N ASN A 100 10.37 6.58 18.27
CA ASN A 100 10.70 7.69 19.14
C ASN A 100 10.05 8.92 18.52
N PHE A 101 9.06 9.51 19.20
CA PHE A 101 8.26 10.62 18.70
C PHE A 101 8.64 11.98 19.36
N PRO A 102 9.83 12.51 19.18
CA PRO A 102 10.09 13.86 19.62
C PRO A 102 9.57 14.86 18.59
N GLY A 103 8.30 15.26 18.73
CA GLY A 103 7.76 16.43 18.04
C GLY A 103 7.45 16.32 16.54
N GLN A 104 7.82 15.24 15.86
CA GLN A 104 7.49 14.97 14.45
C GLN A 104 6.69 13.67 14.34
N PRO A 105 5.71 13.58 13.42
CA PRO A 105 4.97 12.35 13.21
C PRO A 105 5.91 11.23 12.74
N TYR A 106 5.74 10.03 13.32
CA TYR A 106 6.37 8.84 12.77
C TYR A 106 5.56 8.39 11.54
N ARG A 107 6.20 8.34 10.39
CA ARG A 107 5.58 7.99 9.11
C ARG A 107 6.02 6.64 8.63
N MET A 108 5.06 5.78 8.34
CA MET A 108 5.31 4.51 7.68
C MET A 108 4.44 4.37 6.44
N ALA A 109 4.93 3.60 5.47
CA ALA A 109 4.15 3.23 4.31
C ALA A 109 4.32 1.75 3.97
N ILE A 110 3.25 1.15 3.43
CA ILE A 110 3.21 -0.24 3.03
C ILE A 110 2.70 -0.33 1.60
N TRP A 111 3.50 -0.90 0.70
CA TRP A 111 3.07 -1.28 -0.64
C TRP A 111 2.90 -2.80 -0.71
N GLY A 112 1.82 -3.26 -1.31
CA GLY A 112 1.59 -4.69 -1.42
C GLY A 112 0.41 -5.08 -2.30
N ASP A 113 0.03 -6.33 -2.16
CA ASP A 113 -0.99 -6.95 -3.01
C ASP A 113 -2.38 -6.97 -2.35
N SER A 114 -3.20 -7.99 -2.66
CA SER A 114 -4.55 -8.13 -2.13
C SER A 114 -4.60 -8.34 -0.61
N HIS A 115 -3.51 -8.79 0.00
CA HIS A 115 -3.45 -8.99 1.44
C HIS A 115 -3.48 -7.69 2.24
N LEU A 116 -3.07 -6.58 1.63
CA LEU A 116 -3.18 -5.24 2.23
C LEU A 116 -4.45 -4.49 1.82
N ALA A 117 -5.08 -4.86 0.70
CA ALA A 117 -6.16 -4.09 0.08
C ALA A 117 -7.39 -3.87 0.96
N ALA A 118 -7.66 -4.77 1.90
CA ALA A 118 -8.79 -4.67 2.83
C ALA A 118 -8.48 -3.91 4.13
N GLY A 119 -7.22 -3.59 4.40
CA GLY A 119 -6.78 -2.79 5.54
C GLY A 119 -6.75 -3.50 6.91
N PHE A 120 -7.19 -4.75 7.01
CA PHE A 120 -7.30 -5.43 8.30
C PHE A 120 -5.96 -5.66 9.01
N PHE A 121 -4.90 -5.93 8.23
CA PHE A 121 -3.54 -6.08 8.76
C PHE A 121 -3.04 -4.76 9.35
N SER A 122 -3.10 -3.68 8.57
CA SER A 122 -2.63 -2.36 8.98
C SER A 122 -3.44 -1.76 10.12
N GLU A 123 -4.77 -1.95 10.13
CA GLU A 123 -5.65 -1.51 11.23
C GLU A 123 -5.29 -2.20 12.55
N GLU A 124 -5.06 -3.52 12.53
CA GLU A 124 -4.68 -4.26 13.73
C GLU A 124 -3.27 -3.87 14.20
N LEU A 125 -2.32 -3.65 13.27
CA LEU A 125 -0.98 -3.21 13.60
C LEU A 125 -0.99 -1.89 14.37
N VAL A 126 -1.76 -0.91 13.89
CA VAL A 126 -1.96 0.38 14.56
C VAL A 126 -2.58 0.19 15.94
N LYS A 127 -3.55 -0.71 16.07
CA LYS A 127 -4.17 -1.04 17.35
C LYS A 127 -3.17 -1.65 18.33
N GLN A 128 -2.30 -2.55 17.89
CA GLN A 128 -1.25 -3.14 18.72
C GLN A 128 -0.22 -2.10 19.18
N LEU A 129 0.04 -1.08 18.36
CA LEU A 129 0.86 0.07 18.73
C LEU A 129 0.21 0.96 19.79
N ASN A 130 -1.04 0.71 20.18
CA ASN A 130 -1.82 1.54 21.12
C ASN A 130 -1.94 3.00 20.68
N VAL A 131 -2.00 3.23 19.35
CA VAL A 131 -2.24 4.57 18.81
C VAL A 131 -3.75 4.83 18.85
N PRO A 132 -4.21 5.90 19.48
CA PRO A 132 -5.63 6.27 19.43
C PRO A 132 -6.12 6.38 17.98
N GLY A 133 -7.35 5.89 17.72
CA GLY A 133 -7.86 5.82 16.35
C GLY A 133 -8.03 7.17 15.64
N ASP A 134 -8.11 8.25 16.42
CA ASP A 134 -8.10 9.65 15.98
C ASP A 134 -6.67 10.22 15.79
N ALA A 135 -5.66 9.56 16.35
CA ALA A 135 -4.26 9.92 16.21
C ALA A 135 -3.56 9.23 15.02
N VAL A 136 -4.30 8.40 14.29
CA VAL A 136 -3.81 7.73 13.07
C VAL A 136 -4.36 8.44 11.85
N SER A 137 -3.48 8.89 11.01
CA SER A 137 -3.85 9.47 9.72
C SER A 137 -3.34 8.60 8.59
N ASN A 138 -4.24 8.20 7.71
CA ASN A 138 -3.89 7.80 6.36
C ASN A 138 -3.85 9.07 5.53
N VAL A 139 -2.67 9.58 5.28
CA VAL A 139 -2.52 10.91 4.68
C VAL A 139 -2.53 10.81 3.17
N LEU A 140 -1.82 9.83 2.60
CA LEU A 140 -1.84 9.60 1.15
C LEU A 140 -2.82 8.49 0.79
N LEU A 141 -3.79 8.83 -0.04
CA LEU A 141 -4.75 7.88 -0.61
C LEU A 141 -4.43 7.66 -2.09
N PRO A 142 -4.32 6.39 -2.52
CA PRO A 142 -4.01 6.09 -3.91
C PRO A 142 -5.15 6.40 -4.88
N ALA A 143 -4.83 6.49 -6.16
CA ALA A 143 -5.76 6.76 -7.25
C ALA A 143 -6.56 5.53 -7.71
N ASN A 144 -6.92 4.61 -6.81
CA ASN A 144 -7.67 3.39 -7.16
C ASN A 144 -9.13 3.41 -6.69
N MET A 145 -9.70 4.59 -6.61
CA MET A 145 -11.03 4.82 -6.08
C MET A 145 -12.10 4.13 -6.91
N GLY A 146 -13.11 3.57 -6.23
CA GLY A 146 -14.19 2.82 -6.89
C GLY A 146 -13.82 1.43 -7.39
N ARG A 147 -12.58 0.96 -7.19
CA ARG A 147 -12.16 -0.38 -7.61
C ARG A 147 -12.60 -1.44 -6.60
N ALA A 148 -13.19 -2.53 -7.10
CA ALA A 148 -13.61 -3.64 -6.26
C ALA A 148 -12.42 -4.30 -5.54
N GLY A 149 -12.62 -4.72 -4.29
CA GLY A 149 -11.61 -5.42 -3.49
C GLY A 149 -10.61 -4.51 -2.77
N VAL A 150 -10.74 -3.18 -2.91
CA VAL A 150 -9.93 -2.21 -2.18
C VAL A 150 -10.79 -1.40 -1.24
N ARG A 151 -10.39 -1.35 0.03
CA ARG A 151 -11.04 -0.52 1.04
C ARG A 151 -10.16 0.70 1.31
N LEU A 152 -10.67 1.86 0.95
CA LEU A 152 -10.05 3.13 1.31
C LEU A 152 -10.53 3.59 2.69
N PRO A 153 -9.71 4.32 3.45
CA PRO A 153 -10.08 4.85 4.77
C PRO A 153 -10.96 6.10 4.67
N ILE A 154 -11.83 6.14 3.68
CA ILE A 154 -12.82 7.20 3.46
C ILE A 154 -14.23 6.60 3.37
N ARG A 155 -15.23 7.39 3.64
CA ARG A 155 -16.61 6.92 3.70
C ARG A 155 -17.14 6.49 2.34
N ARG A 156 -16.85 7.25 1.28
CA ARG A 156 -17.36 6.96 -0.08
C ARG A 156 -16.49 7.59 -1.16
N SER A 157 -16.41 6.90 -2.28
CA SER A 157 -15.88 7.45 -3.53
C SER A 157 -16.81 7.12 -4.69
N CYS A 158 -17.03 8.09 -5.59
CA CYS A 158 -17.79 7.92 -6.81
C CYS A 158 -16.89 8.25 -8.00
N VAL A 159 -16.90 7.38 -8.99
CA VAL A 159 -16.06 7.49 -10.18
C VAL A 159 -16.95 7.32 -11.40
N SER A 160 -16.96 8.29 -12.32
CA SER A 160 -17.70 8.15 -13.56
C SER A 160 -17.02 7.16 -14.53
N PRO A 161 -17.77 6.56 -15.48
CA PRO A 161 -17.26 5.47 -16.33
C PRO A 161 -16.09 5.85 -17.25
N GLN A 162 -15.91 7.13 -17.53
CA GLN A 162 -14.89 7.64 -18.45
C GLN A 162 -13.47 7.50 -17.93
N TRP A 163 -13.29 7.33 -16.62
CA TRP A 163 -11.98 7.17 -16.01
C TRP A 163 -11.38 5.80 -16.33
N LYS A 164 -10.13 5.82 -16.74
CA LYS A 164 -9.31 4.62 -17.00
C LYS A 164 -8.27 4.47 -15.88
N TYR A 165 -8.09 3.23 -15.39
CA TYR A 165 -7.03 2.92 -14.45
C TYR A 165 -5.73 2.61 -15.17
N GLU A 166 -4.62 3.21 -14.70
CA GLU A 166 -3.26 2.95 -15.15
C GLU A 166 -2.49 2.26 -14.01
N PRO A 167 -2.54 0.92 -13.93
CA PRO A 167 -2.01 0.16 -12.80
C PRO A 167 -0.49 -0.06 -12.92
N GLY A 168 0.32 0.95 -12.62
CA GLY A 168 1.79 0.86 -12.60
C GLY A 168 2.32 -0.24 -11.69
N TYR A 169 1.58 -0.57 -10.61
CA TYR A 169 1.91 -1.65 -9.69
C TYR A 169 1.96 -3.06 -10.33
N LEU A 170 1.50 -3.24 -11.56
CA LEU A 170 1.64 -4.49 -12.29
C LEU A 170 3.02 -4.66 -12.94
N GLY A 171 3.83 -3.60 -12.99
CA GLY A 171 5.16 -3.65 -13.58
C GLY A 171 5.19 -3.98 -15.07
N ARG A 172 4.13 -3.62 -15.81
CA ARG A 172 4.10 -3.78 -17.26
C ARG A 172 4.91 -2.68 -17.93
N ASP A 173 5.53 -3.00 -19.05
CA ASP A 173 6.25 -2.03 -19.88
C ASP A 173 5.32 -0.86 -20.26
N ASN A 174 5.86 0.36 -20.36
CA ASN A 174 5.17 1.63 -20.53
C ASN A 174 4.53 2.19 -19.24
N ALA A 175 5.23 2.07 -18.13
CA ALA A 175 4.84 2.74 -16.92
C ALA A 175 4.78 4.26 -17.15
N THR A 176 3.59 4.83 -17.10
CA THR A 176 3.41 6.27 -16.98
C THR A 176 3.98 6.74 -15.66
N ALA A 177 4.42 8.00 -15.59
CA ALA A 177 4.90 8.60 -14.35
C ALA A 177 3.91 8.32 -13.19
N PRO A 178 4.30 7.59 -12.14
CA PRO A 178 3.35 7.06 -11.17
C PRO A 178 3.01 8.06 -10.07
N GLY A 179 1.77 8.01 -9.59
CA GLY A 179 1.43 8.58 -8.29
C GLY A 179 2.10 7.83 -7.13
N PRO A 180 1.98 8.35 -5.91
CA PRO A 180 2.63 7.76 -4.71
C PRO A 180 2.33 6.27 -4.51
N GLY A 181 1.14 5.82 -4.91
CA GLY A 181 0.72 4.43 -4.82
C GLY A 181 1.05 3.56 -6.03
N LEU A 182 1.93 3.99 -6.94
CA LEU A 182 2.24 3.28 -8.19
C LEU A 182 1.00 3.07 -9.07
N MET A 183 0.07 4.01 -9.03
CA MET A 183 -1.19 3.92 -9.75
C MET A 183 -1.70 5.31 -10.12
N ASN A 184 -2.33 5.42 -11.29
CA ASN A 184 -3.01 6.61 -11.74
C ASN A 184 -4.45 6.30 -12.19
N MET A 185 -5.25 7.35 -12.29
CA MET A 185 -6.50 7.35 -13.06
C MET A 185 -6.41 8.45 -14.11
N PHE A 186 -6.80 8.14 -15.33
CA PHE A 186 -6.72 9.04 -16.47
C PHE A 186 -8.09 9.25 -17.11
N SER A 187 -8.41 10.50 -17.47
CA SER A 187 -9.49 10.83 -18.37
C SER A 187 -9.16 12.04 -19.21
N ASP A 188 -9.57 12.00 -20.49
CA ASP A 188 -9.54 13.07 -21.47
C ASP A 188 -10.96 13.47 -21.92
N GLN A 189 -11.98 12.91 -21.28
CA GLN A 189 -13.37 13.09 -21.65
C GLN A 189 -14.00 14.22 -20.80
N PRO A 190 -14.57 15.27 -21.41
CA PRO A 190 -15.35 16.26 -20.67
C PRO A 190 -16.46 15.60 -19.85
N ASP A 191 -16.84 16.26 -18.76
CA ASP A 191 -17.82 15.80 -17.78
C ASP A 191 -17.47 14.52 -17.03
N SER A 192 -16.22 14.04 -17.15
CA SER A 192 -15.69 13.00 -16.26
C SER A 192 -15.66 13.51 -14.81
N THR A 193 -16.22 12.75 -13.88
CA THR A 193 -16.34 13.17 -12.49
C THR A 193 -15.64 12.19 -11.52
N LEU A 194 -15.01 12.76 -10.50
CA LEU A 194 -14.60 12.10 -9.28
C LEU A 194 -15.27 12.81 -8.11
N ALA A 195 -15.77 12.05 -7.15
CA ALA A 195 -16.31 12.65 -5.94
C ALA A 195 -16.01 11.78 -4.72
N TRP A 196 -15.72 12.42 -3.60
CA TRP A 196 -15.31 11.75 -2.37
C TRP A 196 -16.04 12.32 -1.17
N ASP A 197 -16.55 11.45 -0.29
CA ASP A 197 -16.79 11.77 1.11
C ASP A 197 -15.54 11.32 1.86
N VAL A 198 -14.66 12.26 2.15
CA VAL A 198 -13.32 11.99 2.71
C VAL A 198 -13.34 11.63 4.18
N ARG A 199 -14.46 11.81 4.88
CA ARG A 199 -14.62 11.43 6.26
C ARG A 199 -14.45 9.93 6.45
N LYS A 200 -14.02 9.50 7.62
CA LYS A 200 -13.92 8.08 7.98
C LYS A 200 -15.32 7.43 8.10
N ASP A 201 -16.25 8.15 8.70
CA ASP A 201 -17.65 7.76 8.89
C ASP A 201 -18.58 8.99 8.91
N ALA A 202 -19.88 8.77 9.09
CA ALA A 202 -20.88 9.84 9.05
C ALA A 202 -20.75 10.89 10.18
N LYS A 203 -20.10 10.52 11.29
CA LYS A 203 -19.95 11.36 12.49
C LYS A 203 -18.57 12.02 12.58
N ALA A 204 -17.61 11.52 11.79
CA ALA A 204 -16.26 12.06 11.80
C ALA A 204 -16.25 13.49 11.23
N ALA A 205 -15.36 14.31 11.75
CA ALA A 205 -15.07 15.63 11.18
C ALA A 205 -14.42 15.46 9.79
N GLY A 206 -14.52 16.50 8.95
CA GLY A 206 -13.78 16.61 7.72
C GLY A 206 -12.30 16.95 7.95
N TYR A 207 -11.61 17.30 6.90
CA TYR A 207 -10.19 17.66 6.91
C TYR A 207 -10.00 19.14 6.60
N GLU A 208 -9.04 19.79 7.25
CA GLU A 208 -8.76 21.22 6.98
C GLU A 208 -8.18 21.42 5.58
N ARG A 209 -7.40 20.47 5.11
CA ARG A 209 -6.81 20.50 3.79
C ARG A 209 -7.09 19.19 3.07
N VAL A 210 -7.54 19.31 1.84
CA VAL A 210 -7.61 18.20 0.88
C VAL A 210 -6.76 18.58 -0.31
N ARG A 211 -5.76 17.77 -0.61
CA ARG A 211 -4.86 17.95 -1.74
C ARG A 211 -5.17 16.91 -2.79
N ILE A 212 -5.38 17.37 -4.02
CA ILE A 212 -5.56 16.52 -5.20
C ILE A 212 -4.20 16.40 -5.86
N LEU A 213 -3.67 15.17 -5.91
CA LEU A 213 -2.38 14.86 -6.52
C LEU A 213 -2.59 14.53 -7.99
N TYR A 214 -1.85 15.18 -8.88
CA TYR A 214 -2.00 14.97 -10.31
C TYR A 214 -0.66 15.13 -11.04
N GLN A 215 -0.62 14.62 -12.27
CA GLN A 215 0.47 14.92 -13.19
C GLN A 215 0.10 16.16 -14.02
N GLN A 216 0.88 17.22 -13.89
CA GLN A 216 0.82 18.33 -14.82
C GLN A 216 1.47 17.92 -16.14
N THR A 217 0.77 18.14 -17.24
CA THR A 217 1.29 18.00 -18.61
C THR A 217 1.52 19.38 -19.22
N GLY A 218 2.14 19.46 -20.38
CA GLY A 218 2.39 20.74 -21.07
C GLY A 218 1.13 21.46 -21.57
N ALA A 219 -0.07 20.83 -21.48
CA ALA A 219 -1.34 21.42 -21.86
C ALA A 219 -2.17 21.80 -20.63
N PRO A 220 -2.91 22.92 -20.66
CA PRO A 220 -3.82 23.29 -19.58
C PRO A 220 -4.96 22.28 -19.40
N VAL A 221 -5.35 22.07 -18.13
CA VAL A 221 -6.51 21.25 -17.76
C VAL A 221 -7.54 22.12 -17.06
N HIS A 222 -8.75 22.15 -17.56
CA HIS A 222 -9.84 22.93 -16.99
C HIS A 222 -10.71 22.03 -16.13
N LEU A 223 -10.87 22.38 -14.87
CA LEU A 223 -11.65 21.65 -13.88
C LEU A 223 -12.77 22.55 -13.32
N ALA A 224 -13.83 21.91 -12.83
CA ALA A 224 -14.79 22.52 -11.94
C ALA A 224 -14.77 21.74 -10.61
N ILE A 225 -14.55 22.44 -9.51
CA ILE A 225 -14.43 21.86 -8.16
C ILE A 225 -15.58 22.38 -7.30
N SER A 226 -16.24 21.49 -6.57
CA SER A 226 -17.18 21.86 -5.51
C SER A 226 -16.87 21.12 -4.22
N VAL A 227 -17.13 21.79 -3.09
CA VAL A 227 -16.88 21.27 -1.75
C VAL A 227 -18.16 21.38 -0.92
N ASP A 228 -18.49 20.31 -0.20
CA ASP A 228 -19.64 20.26 0.72
C ASP A 228 -20.94 20.78 0.08
N GLY A 229 -21.21 20.42 -1.17
CA GLY A 229 -22.41 20.82 -1.90
C GLY A 229 -22.46 22.29 -2.34
N GLY A 230 -21.38 23.04 -2.16
CA GLY A 230 -21.22 24.41 -2.65
C GLY A 230 -21.22 24.49 -4.19
N ALA A 231 -21.24 25.71 -4.72
CA ALA A 231 -21.19 25.96 -6.15
C ALA A 231 -19.88 25.45 -6.76
N GLU A 232 -19.92 24.98 -8.00
CA GLU A 232 -18.73 24.64 -8.76
C GLU A 232 -17.88 25.87 -9.00
N GLN A 233 -16.60 25.78 -8.71
CA GLN A 233 -15.59 26.81 -8.95
C GLN A 233 -14.66 26.35 -10.07
N PRO A 234 -14.47 27.16 -11.12
CA PRO A 234 -13.55 26.83 -12.18
C PRO A 234 -12.12 26.97 -11.72
N VAL A 235 -11.26 26.06 -12.15
CA VAL A 235 -9.81 26.11 -11.95
C VAL A 235 -9.10 25.65 -13.22
N ILE A 236 -8.01 26.32 -13.58
CA ILE A 236 -7.17 25.96 -14.70
C ILE A 236 -5.84 25.47 -14.12
N LEU A 237 -5.53 24.22 -14.37
CA LEU A 237 -4.23 23.65 -14.05
C LEU A 237 -3.30 23.91 -15.24
N ASP A 238 -2.40 24.83 -15.07
CA ASP A 238 -1.33 25.17 -16.03
C ASP A 238 -0.04 25.31 -15.22
N GLY A 239 1.05 24.84 -15.74
CA GLY A 239 2.31 24.89 -15.01
C GLY A 239 3.38 24.02 -15.65
N GLN A 240 4.48 23.86 -14.93
CA GLN A 240 5.57 23.01 -15.37
C GLN A 240 5.18 21.53 -15.31
N GLU A 241 5.62 20.77 -16.32
CA GLU A 241 5.41 19.33 -16.36
C GLU A 241 6.00 18.61 -15.14
N GLY A 242 5.26 17.69 -14.61
CA GLY A 242 5.69 16.89 -13.48
C GLY A 242 4.61 16.62 -12.45
N PRO A 243 4.99 16.14 -11.25
CA PRO A 243 4.06 15.97 -10.14
C PRO A 243 3.58 17.34 -9.65
N ALA A 244 2.27 17.47 -9.45
CA ALA A 244 1.64 18.70 -9.02
C ALA A 244 0.49 18.44 -8.05
N VAL A 245 0.18 19.45 -7.24
CA VAL A 245 -0.82 19.39 -6.16
C VAL A 245 -1.77 20.56 -6.30
N LEU A 246 -3.06 20.27 -6.30
CA LEU A 246 -4.12 21.26 -6.09
C LEU A 246 -4.59 21.15 -4.64
N GLU A 247 -4.27 22.13 -3.82
CA GLU A 247 -4.68 22.20 -2.42
C GLU A 247 -5.98 22.97 -2.30
N LEU A 248 -6.99 22.34 -1.70
CA LEU A 248 -8.28 22.93 -1.40
C LEU A 248 -8.26 23.44 0.03
N LEU A 249 -8.58 24.72 0.21
CA LEU A 249 -8.65 25.42 1.49
C LEU A 249 -10.08 25.93 1.68
N ALA A 250 -10.69 25.62 2.82
CA ALA A 250 -12.00 26.14 3.20
C ALA A 250 -11.95 26.77 4.60
N GLY A 251 -12.88 27.66 4.90
CA GLY A 251 -13.01 28.26 6.23
C GLY A 251 -13.51 27.29 7.31
N GLN A 252 -13.81 26.05 6.94
CA GLN A 252 -14.26 24.96 7.81
C GLN A 252 -13.74 23.63 7.27
N PRO A 253 -13.70 22.54 8.08
CA PRO A 253 -13.23 21.25 7.64
C PRO A 253 -14.04 20.70 6.44
N ILE A 254 -13.33 20.25 5.41
CA ILE A 254 -13.88 19.71 4.16
C ILE A 254 -14.31 18.26 4.37
N SER A 255 -15.54 17.94 4.06
CA SER A 255 -16.13 16.61 4.16
C SER A 255 -16.32 15.93 2.82
N GLN A 256 -16.78 16.68 1.82
CA GLN A 256 -17.01 16.16 0.48
C GLN A 256 -16.32 17.04 -0.57
N VAL A 257 -15.73 16.38 -1.56
CA VAL A 257 -15.14 17.05 -2.72
C VAL A 257 -15.70 16.41 -3.98
N ARG A 258 -16.06 17.22 -4.95
CA ARG A 258 -16.39 16.80 -6.30
C ARG A 258 -15.48 17.52 -7.29
N LEU A 259 -14.91 16.76 -8.20
CA LEU A 259 -14.10 17.23 -9.31
C LEU A 259 -14.82 16.84 -10.62
N ARG A 260 -14.95 17.78 -11.54
CA ARG A 260 -15.43 17.54 -12.90
C ARG A 260 -14.40 18.08 -13.90
N LEU A 261 -14.00 17.24 -14.84
CA LEU A 261 -13.14 17.62 -15.96
C LEU A 261 -13.99 18.41 -16.96
N VAL A 262 -13.60 19.65 -17.23
CA VAL A 262 -14.28 20.53 -18.20
C VAL A 262 -13.64 20.42 -19.56
N ALA A 263 -12.29 20.49 -19.62
CA ALA A 263 -11.52 20.34 -20.84
C ALA A 263 -10.07 19.93 -20.54
N GLY A 264 -9.41 19.38 -21.53
CA GLY A 264 -8.05 18.86 -21.39
C GLY A 264 -8.02 17.40 -20.95
N ALA A 265 -6.86 16.93 -20.48
CA ALA A 265 -6.65 15.57 -20.04
C ALA A 265 -6.06 15.57 -18.63
N LEU A 266 -6.70 14.89 -17.68
CA LEU A 266 -6.26 14.79 -16.30
C LEU A 266 -5.73 13.39 -15.98
N ARG A 267 -4.52 13.33 -15.45
CA ARG A 267 -3.98 12.14 -14.79
C ARG A 267 -3.96 12.38 -13.29
N PHE A 268 -4.98 11.83 -12.62
CA PHE A 268 -5.17 11.87 -11.18
C PHE A 268 -4.28 10.82 -10.51
N GLN A 269 -3.52 11.21 -9.48
CA GLN A 269 -2.51 10.37 -8.83
C GLN A 269 -2.80 10.06 -7.37
N GLY A 270 -3.83 10.67 -6.80
CA GLY A 270 -4.27 10.39 -5.43
C GLY A 270 -4.78 11.60 -4.68
N LEU A 271 -5.06 11.41 -3.41
CA LEU A 271 -5.39 12.48 -2.47
C LEU A 271 -4.39 12.50 -1.32
N GLU A 272 -4.14 13.69 -0.77
CA GLU A 272 -3.53 13.86 0.54
C GLU A 272 -4.52 14.58 1.45
N LEU A 273 -4.75 14.01 2.63
CA LEU A 273 -5.69 14.51 3.62
C LEU A 273 -4.92 15.00 4.84
N SER A 274 -5.12 16.23 5.26
CA SER A 274 -4.44 16.80 6.42
C SER A 274 -5.46 17.31 7.44
N SER A 275 -5.27 16.87 8.69
CA SER A 275 -5.99 17.38 9.84
C SER A 275 -5.18 18.50 10.50
N PRO A 276 -5.82 19.46 11.23
CA PRO A 276 -5.13 20.51 11.96
C PRO A 276 -4.25 19.95 13.08
N GLN A 277 -4.65 18.82 13.61
CA GLN A 277 -3.89 18.17 14.68
C GLN A 277 -2.78 17.33 14.08
N ALA A 278 -1.54 17.60 14.50
CA ALA A 278 -0.41 16.75 14.16
C ALA A 278 -0.66 15.37 14.79
N HIS A 279 -0.84 14.36 13.94
CA HIS A 279 -0.94 12.98 14.40
C HIS A 279 0.47 12.46 14.71
N PRO A 280 0.68 11.83 15.87
CA PRO A 280 1.99 11.29 16.21
C PRO A 280 2.40 10.11 15.31
N PHE A 281 1.44 9.51 14.61
CA PHE A 281 1.66 8.36 13.77
C PHE A 281 0.86 8.48 12.46
N GLU A 282 1.56 8.30 11.35
CA GLU A 282 0.96 8.30 10.02
C GLU A 282 1.27 6.98 9.33
N ILE A 283 0.26 6.34 8.77
CA ILE A 283 0.41 5.11 8.00
C ILE A 283 -0.28 5.23 6.65
N ASP A 284 0.48 5.07 5.57
CA ASP A 284 -0.05 5.05 4.21
C ASP A 284 0.00 3.62 3.67
N VAL A 285 -1.12 3.13 3.12
CA VAL A 285 -1.26 1.75 2.67
C VAL A 285 -1.67 1.72 1.20
N PHE A 286 -0.82 1.10 0.39
CA PHE A 286 -0.99 0.97 -1.05
C PHE A 286 -1.10 -0.51 -1.42
N GLY A 287 -2.27 -1.11 -1.15
CA GLY A 287 -2.56 -2.51 -1.41
C GLY A 287 -3.51 -2.69 -2.60
N TYR A 288 -3.14 -3.53 -3.56
CA TYR A 288 -3.95 -3.74 -4.76
C TYR A 288 -4.06 -5.21 -5.14
N PRO A 289 -5.27 -5.72 -5.38
CA PRO A 289 -5.44 -7.07 -5.89
C PRO A 289 -4.65 -7.30 -7.19
N GLY A 290 -3.81 -8.32 -7.19
CA GLY A 290 -2.99 -8.68 -8.34
C GLY A 290 -1.67 -7.91 -8.46
N ALA A 291 -1.32 -7.03 -7.51
CA ALA A 291 -0.05 -6.32 -7.53
C ALA A 291 1.14 -7.25 -7.38
N THR A 292 2.26 -6.84 -7.97
CA THR A 292 3.55 -7.52 -7.89
C THR A 292 4.66 -6.52 -7.55
N VAL A 293 5.76 -7.01 -7.04
CA VAL A 293 6.93 -6.16 -6.73
C VAL A 293 7.52 -5.50 -7.98
N ALA A 294 7.23 -6.04 -9.18
CA ALA A 294 7.66 -5.50 -10.46
C ALA A 294 7.18 -4.05 -10.72
N GLY A 295 6.12 -3.61 -10.03
CA GLY A 295 5.71 -2.21 -10.06
C GLY A 295 6.81 -1.24 -9.64
N TRP A 296 7.60 -1.59 -8.64
CA TRP A 296 8.76 -0.82 -8.20
C TRP A 296 9.93 -0.86 -9.17
N LYS A 297 10.13 -1.98 -9.85
CA LYS A 297 11.15 -2.10 -10.90
C LYS A 297 10.86 -1.18 -12.09
N SER A 298 9.61 -1.12 -12.52
CA SER A 298 9.18 -0.43 -13.75
C SER A 298 8.81 1.04 -13.52
N ALA A 299 8.76 1.51 -12.28
CA ALA A 299 8.41 2.90 -11.96
C ALA A 299 9.49 3.89 -12.43
N ASP A 300 9.06 5.05 -12.89
CA ASP A 300 9.92 6.23 -13.02
C ASP A 300 10.30 6.71 -11.61
N ILE A 301 11.51 6.36 -11.19
CA ILE A 301 12.00 6.59 -9.82
C ILE A 301 12.25 8.05 -9.53
N ASP A 302 12.75 8.80 -10.49
CA ASP A 302 13.02 10.25 -10.33
C ASP A 302 11.70 11.02 -10.18
N TYR A 303 10.70 10.66 -10.95
CA TYR A 303 9.35 11.21 -10.80
C TYR A 303 8.72 10.82 -9.46
N LEU A 304 8.78 9.54 -9.09
CA LEU A 304 8.19 9.02 -7.85
C LEU A 304 8.83 9.65 -6.60
N ARG A 305 10.15 9.83 -6.61
CA ARG A 305 10.90 10.45 -5.53
C ARG A 305 10.40 11.85 -5.19
N ARG A 306 9.99 12.64 -6.20
CA ARG A 306 9.50 14.00 -6.01
C ARG A 306 8.28 14.10 -5.08
N TRP A 307 7.42 13.08 -5.05
CA TRP A 307 6.27 13.01 -4.14
C TRP A 307 6.69 12.96 -2.66
N PHE A 308 7.87 12.43 -2.35
CA PHE A 308 8.28 12.13 -0.99
C PHE A 308 9.39 13.05 -0.45
N ILE A 309 9.87 14.04 -1.21
CA ILE A 309 10.92 14.97 -0.77
C ILE A 309 10.52 15.71 0.51
N GLN A 310 9.27 16.17 0.61
CA GLN A 310 8.76 16.88 1.78
C GLN A 310 8.09 15.96 2.80
N ARG A 311 8.02 14.66 2.50
CA ARG A 311 7.33 13.68 3.31
C ARG A 311 8.12 12.35 3.39
N PRO A 312 9.31 12.36 4.00
CA PRO A 312 10.07 11.14 4.15
C PRO A 312 9.36 10.18 5.10
N TYR A 313 9.42 8.88 4.78
CA TYR A 313 9.02 7.81 5.69
C TYR A 313 10.21 7.33 6.52
N GLN A 314 9.95 7.03 7.79
CA GLN A 314 10.92 6.38 8.66
C GLN A 314 10.92 4.86 8.47
N LEU A 315 9.77 4.30 8.02
CA LEU A 315 9.62 2.89 7.74
C LEU A 315 8.89 2.67 6.43
N VAL A 316 9.45 1.82 5.59
CA VAL A 316 8.83 1.36 4.34
C VAL A 316 8.75 -0.16 4.34
N MET A 317 7.58 -0.69 4.03
CA MET A 317 7.34 -2.12 3.91
C MET A 317 6.89 -2.50 2.50
N LEU A 318 7.41 -3.61 1.98
CA LEU A 318 6.99 -4.21 0.71
C LEU A 318 6.42 -5.60 0.98
N GLU A 319 5.13 -5.77 0.77
CA GLU A 319 4.41 -7.04 0.93
C GLU A 319 4.02 -7.59 -0.44
N PHE A 320 4.78 -8.55 -0.95
CA PHE A 320 4.58 -9.14 -2.27
C PHE A 320 5.01 -10.60 -2.30
N GLY A 321 4.65 -11.30 -3.37
CA GLY A 321 5.05 -12.68 -3.62
C GLY A 321 3.90 -13.62 -3.95
N THR A 322 2.68 -13.32 -3.46
CA THR A 322 1.51 -14.16 -3.72
C THR A 322 1.17 -14.23 -5.21
N ASN A 323 1.22 -13.10 -5.90
CA ASN A 323 0.87 -13.04 -7.32
C ASN A 323 2.02 -13.54 -8.22
N GLU A 324 3.25 -13.31 -7.84
CA GLU A 324 4.43 -13.85 -8.52
C GLU A 324 4.45 -15.37 -8.50
N GLY A 325 4.02 -15.97 -7.38
CA GLY A 325 3.90 -17.43 -7.23
C GLY A 325 2.84 -18.07 -8.14
N ASN A 326 1.99 -17.29 -8.81
CA ASN A 326 1.01 -17.80 -9.78
C ASN A 326 1.61 -18.18 -11.15
N ALA A 327 2.82 -17.70 -11.47
CA ALA A 327 3.46 -17.98 -12.74
C ALA A 327 3.65 -19.49 -12.94
N ALA A 328 3.40 -19.97 -14.15
CA ALA A 328 3.58 -21.37 -14.49
C ALA A 328 4.33 -21.52 -15.82
N PRO A 329 5.60 -22.02 -15.80
CA PRO A 329 6.39 -22.39 -14.62
C PRO A 329 6.85 -21.17 -13.82
N PHE A 330 7.00 -21.30 -12.49
CA PHE A 330 7.61 -20.27 -11.67
C PHE A 330 9.12 -20.21 -11.93
N ASN A 331 9.63 -19.00 -12.21
CA ASN A 331 11.05 -18.77 -12.45
C ASN A 331 11.68 -18.00 -11.30
N LEU A 332 12.34 -18.71 -10.40
CA LEU A 332 12.95 -18.16 -9.20
C LEU A 332 14.06 -17.12 -9.51
N ALA A 333 14.87 -17.36 -10.53
CA ALA A 333 15.95 -16.44 -10.90
C ALA A 333 15.40 -15.12 -11.44
N ALA A 334 14.37 -15.17 -12.30
CA ALA A 334 13.70 -13.97 -12.79
C ALA A 334 13.02 -13.20 -11.64
N TYR A 335 12.40 -13.92 -10.69
CA TYR A 335 11.82 -13.30 -9.50
C TYR A 335 12.87 -12.59 -8.66
N ARG A 336 14.01 -13.26 -8.35
CA ARG A 336 15.11 -12.67 -7.59
C ARG A 336 15.62 -11.38 -8.25
N ASN A 337 15.86 -11.39 -9.56
CA ASN A 337 16.34 -10.21 -10.29
C ASN A 337 15.33 -9.06 -10.18
N THR A 338 14.04 -9.34 -10.40
CA THR A 338 12.99 -8.33 -10.27
C THR A 338 12.90 -7.76 -8.86
N LEU A 339 12.95 -8.62 -7.84
CA LEU A 339 12.93 -8.19 -6.44
C LEU A 339 14.14 -7.32 -6.10
N THR A 340 15.35 -7.72 -6.49
CA THR A 340 16.59 -6.95 -6.23
C THR A 340 16.52 -5.56 -6.85
N GLU A 341 16.07 -5.44 -8.10
CA GLU A 341 15.90 -4.13 -8.76
C GLU A 341 14.81 -3.30 -8.08
N SER A 342 13.70 -3.91 -7.70
CA SER A 342 12.60 -3.23 -7.01
C SER A 342 13.02 -2.69 -5.65
N VAL A 343 13.75 -3.48 -4.86
CA VAL A 343 14.28 -3.06 -3.56
C VAL A 343 15.32 -1.94 -3.72
N ARG A 344 16.20 -2.02 -4.72
CA ARG A 344 17.14 -0.95 -5.04
C ARG A 344 16.42 0.36 -5.37
N ASN A 345 15.39 0.30 -6.20
CA ASN A 345 14.58 1.45 -6.58
C ASN A 345 13.84 2.06 -5.38
N MET A 346 13.23 1.23 -4.54
CA MET A 346 12.63 1.68 -3.29
C MET A 346 13.64 2.37 -2.38
N ARG A 347 14.86 1.82 -2.24
CA ARG A 347 15.94 2.43 -1.45
C ARG A 347 16.43 3.74 -2.05
N THR A 348 16.37 3.92 -3.37
CA THR A 348 16.66 5.20 -4.04
C THR A 348 15.63 6.26 -3.68
N VAL A 349 14.34 5.89 -3.61
CA VAL A 349 13.27 6.82 -3.19
C VAL A 349 13.36 7.13 -1.69
N PHE A 350 13.67 6.14 -0.86
CA PHE A 350 13.70 6.24 0.60
C PHE A 350 15.06 5.82 1.19
N PRO A 351 16.12 6.58 0.98
CA PRO A 351 17.49 6.17 1.32
C PRO A 351 17.72 6.01 2.82
N THR A 352 16.98 6.72 3.66
CA THR A 352 17.13 6.73 5.13
C THR A 352 16.08 5.89 5.86
N ALA A 353 15.07 5.39 5.14
CA ALA A 353 14.00 4.61 5.77
C ALA A 353 14.52 3.23 6.20
N THR A 354 14.07 2.75 7.35
CA THR A 354 14.09 1.32 7.64
C THR A 354 13.21 0.61 6.62
N CYS A 355 13.65 -0.53 6.09
CA CYS A 355 12.87 -1.30 5.14
C CYS A 355 12.58 -2.70 5.65
N ILE A 356 11.35 -3.18 5.38
CA ILE A 356 10.91 -4.54 5.70
C ILE A 356 10.34 -5.17 4.44
N LEU A 357 10.80 -6.37 4.10
CA LEU A 357 10.19 -7.21 3.08
C LEU A 357 9.29 -8.24 3.77
N ILE A 358 8.02 -8.27 3.37
CA ILE A 358 7.01 -9.18 3.90
C ILE A 358 6.71 -10.24 2.85
N ALA A 359 7.14 -11.46 3.11
CA ALA A 359 6.93 -12.59 2.23
C ALA A 359 5.50 -13.15 2.35
N PRO A 360 4.96 -13.79 1.29
CA PRO A 360 3.58 -14.26 1.21
C PRO A 360 3.26 -15.29 2.29
N GLY A 361 1.96 -15.41 2.58
CA GLY A 361 1.43 -16.46 3.44
C GLY A 361 1.46 -17.85 2.80
N ASP A 362 1.15 -18.87 3.60
CA ASP A 362 0.94 -20.20 3.04
C ASP A 362 -0.31 -20.23 2.16
N ARG A 363 -0.26 -21.04 1.10
CA ARG A 363 -1.34 -21.16 0.14
C ARG A 363 -1.63 -22.61 -0.19
N GLY A 364 -2.93 -22.99 -0.09
CA GLY A 364 -3.42 -24.31 -0.43
C GLY A 364 -3.91 -24.42 -1.88
N VAL A 365 -4.32 -25.63 -2.22
CA VAL A 365 -4.93 -25.99 -3.50
C VAL A 365 -6.33 -26.52 -3.24
N LEU A 366 -7.34 -25.97 -3.90
CA LEU A 366 -8.68 -26.52 -3.93
C LEU A 366 -8.74 -27.68 -4.92
N VAL A 367 -9.56 -28.69 -4.60
CA VAL A 367 -9.78 -29.84 -5.48
C VAL A 367 -11.25 -29.91 -5.91
N PRO A 368 -11.54 -30.43 -7.13
CA PRO A 368 -12.92 -30.64 -7.54
C PRO A 368 -13.67 -31.58 -6.59
N ARG A 369 -14.89 -31.24 -6.22
CA ARG A 369 -15.73 -32.04 -5.33
C ARG A 369 -15.96 -33.46 -5.85
N SER A 370 -16.08 -33.63 -7.17
CA SER A 370 -16.20 -34.93 -7.82
C SER A 370 -15.01 -35.84 -7.55
N VAL A 371 -13.81 -35.25 -7.46
CA VAL A 371 -12.55 -35.95 -7.17
C VAL A 371 -12.54 -36.49 -5.75
N ASN A 372 -12.95 -35.70 -4.77
CA ASN A 372 -13.05 -36.13 -3.37
C ASN A 372 -14.06 -37.28 -3.18
N THR A 373 -15.20 -37.24 -3.88
CA THR A 373 -16.22 -38.28 -3.84
C THR A 373 -15.72 -39.57 -4.48
N ARG A 374 -15.01 -39.51 -5.61
CA ARG A 374 -14.42 -40.70 -6.27
C ARG A 374 -13.32 -41.34 -5.43
N ARG A 375 -12.54 -40.50 -4.75
CA ARG A 375 -11.44 -40.94 -3.89
C ARG A 375 -11.93 -41.80 -2.72
N ARG A 376 -13.01 -41.40 -2.06
CA ARG A 376 -13.63 -42.21 -1.00
C ARG A 376 -13.98 -43.63 -1.47
N LYS A 377 -14.28 -43.80 -2.80
CA LYS A 377 -14.63 -45.09 -3.40
C LYS A 377 -13.45 -45.86 -3.98
N ALA A 378 -12.37 -45.20 -4.41
CA ALA A 378 -11.29 -45.82 -5.20
C ALA A 378 -9.91 -45.83 -4.51
N GLY A 379 -9.73 -45.18 -3.36
CA GLY A 379 -8.46 -45.16 -2.62
C GLY A 379 -7.30 -44.44 -3.33
N ARG A 380 -7.50 -43.87 -4.56
CA ARG A 380 -6.45 -43.22 -5.34
C ARG A 380 -6.76 -41.72 -5.54
N LEU A 381 -5.78 -40.87 -5.21
CA LEU A 381 -5.82 -39.46 -5.53
C LEU A 381 -5.56 -39.22 -7.01
N PRO A 382 -6.19 -38.20 -7.63
CA PRO A 382 -5.63 -37.61 -8.81
C PRO A 382 -4.25 -37.02 -8.46
N ASP A 383 -3.39 -36.94 -9.47
CA ASP A 383 -2.04 -36.40 -9.35
C ASP A 383 -2.09 -34.87 -9.25
N ILE A 384 -2.63 -34.38 -8.12
CA ILE A 384 -2.73 -32.97 -7.78
C ILE A 384 -1.72 -32.69 -6.66
N ASP A 385 -0.74 -31.87 -6.98
CA ASP A 385 0.24 -31.41 -5.99
C ASP A 385 -0.42 -30.36 -5.06
N LEU A 386 -0.90 -30.83 -3.90
CA LEU A 386 -1.54 -30.01 -2.87
C LEU A 386 -0.56 -29.01 -2.21
N MET A 387 0.75 -29.25 -2.36
CA MET A 387 1.80 -28.43 -1.76
C MET A 387 2.46 -27.48 -2.76
N ARG A 388 2.02 -27.45 -4.01
CA ARG A 388 2.65 -26.68 -5.09
C ARG A 388 2.89 -25.23 -4.69
N PHE A 389 1.86 -24.52 -4.31
CA PHE A 389 1.97 -23.09 -3.96
C PHE A 389 2.67 -22.87 -2.63
N ALA A 390 2.44 -23.75 -1.65
CA ALA A 390 3.14 -23.71 -0.37
C ALA A 390 4.68 -23.82 -0.55
N THR A 391 5.13 -24.65 -1.48
CA THR A 391 6.55 -24.81 -1.82
C THR A 391 7.08 -23.57 -2.53
N ILE A 392 6.37 -23.05 -3.54
CA ILE A 392 6.76 -21.82 -4.26
C ILE A 392 6.85 -20.63 -3.29
N HIS A 393 5.87 -20.45 -2.39
CA HIS A 393 5.89 -19.36 -1.42
C HIS A 393 7.04 -19.48 -0.41
N ALA A 394 7.43 -20.71 -0.04
CA ALA A 394 8.64 -20.93 0.77
C ALA A 394 9.93 -20.52 0.04
N GLU A 395 10.02 -20.79 -1.26
CA GLU A 395 11.15 -20.35 -2.09
C GLU A 395 11.18 -18.83 -2.25
N ILE A 396 10.01 -18.20 -2.47
CA ILE A 396 9.86 -16.74 -2.48
C ILE A 396 10.31 -16.14 -1.16
N GLY A 397 9.85 -16.66 -0.02
CA GLY A 397 10.20 -16.16 1.31
C GLY A 397 11.70 -16.28 1.60
N ARG A 398 12.35 -17.38 1.18
CA ARG A 398 13.79 -17.53 1.28
C ARG A 398 14.52 -16.49 0.44
N THR A 399 14.09 -16.29 -0.82
CA THR A 399 14.71 -15.31 -1.72
C THR A 399 14.53 -13.88 -1.19
N GLN A 400 13.37 -13.55 -0.63
CA GLN A 400 13.16 -12.24 0.00
C GLN A 400 14.08 -12.03 1.20
N ARG A 401 14.34 -13.06 1.99
CA ARG A 401 15.29 -12.99 3.11
C ARG A 401 16.70 -12.71 2.64
N GLU A 402 17.17 -13.41 1.61
CA GLU A 402 18.49 -13.21 1.01
C GLU A 402 18.65 -11.79 0.45
N VAL A 403 17.67 -11.33 -0.35
CA VAL A 403 17.68 -9.97 -0.93
C VAL A 403 17.56 -8.89 0.15
N ALA A 404 16.77 -9.13 1.20
CA ALA A 404 16.67 -8.21 2.33
C ALA A 404 18.01 -8.06 3.06
N GLU A 405 18.71 -9.17 3.33
CA GLU A 405 20.04 -9.15 3.94
C GLU A 405 21.05 -8.38 3.08
N GLU A 406 21.09 -8.63 1.77
CA GLU A 406 21.96 -7.92 0.82
C GLU A 406 21.66 -6.40 0.76
N ALA A 407 20.39 -6.00 0.92
CA ALA A 407 19.96 -4.61 0.84
C ALA A 407 19.93 -3.88 2.19
N GLY A 408 20.31 -4.55 3.30
CA GLY A 408 20.18 -4.00 4.65
C GLY A 408 18.73 -3.78 5.09
N CYS A 409 17.80 -4.61 4.61
CA CYS A 409 16.40 -4.64 5.01
C CYS A 409 16.13 -5.77 5.99
N ILE A 410 15.00 -5.70 6.67
CA ILE A 410 14.47 -6.79 7.50
C ILE A 410 13.58 -7.66 6.62
N ALA A 411 13.59 -8.98 6.82
CA ALA A 411 12.65 -9.88 6.19
C ALA A 411 11.72 -10.51 7.22
N TRP A 412 10.44 -10.58 6.90
CA TRP A 412 9.44 -11.30 7.67
C TRP A 412 8.57 -12.16 6.75
N SER A 413 8.19 -13.36 7.20
CA SER A 413 7.44 -14.31 6.40
C SER A 413 6.08 -14.61 7.03
N MET A 414 4.99 -14.26 6.33
CA MET A 414 3.65 -14.67 6.75
C MET A 414 3.53 -16.19 6.82
N GLN A 415 4.15 -16.93 5.87
CA GLN A 415 4.11 -18.38 5.87
C GLN A 415 4.77 -18.98 7.13
N ASP A 416 5.91 -18.42 7.56
CA ASP A 416 6.57 -18.85 8.79
C ASP A 416 5.75 -18.50 10.02
N ALA A 417 5.13 -17.32 10.07
CA ALA A 417 4.23 -16.91 11.14
C ALA A 417 2.97 -17.80 11.23
N MET A 418 2.49 -18.31 10.10
CA MET A 418 1.41 -19.29 10.07
C MET A 418 1.82 -20.66 10.63
N GLY A 419 3.11 -20.95 10.77
CA GLY A 419 3.64 -22.26 11.17
C GLY A 419 4.29 -23.06 10.03
N GLY A 420 4.45 -22.47 8.85
CA GLY A 420 5.13 -23.04 7.70
C GLY A 420 4.21 -23.60 6.61
N ARG A 421 4.76 -24.45 5.74
CA ARG A 421 4.06 -25.02 4.59
C ARG A 421 2.90 -25.92 5.00
N GLY A 422 1.77 -25.81 4.31
CA GLY A 422 0.55 -26.62 4.52
C GLY A 422 -0.37 -26.07 5.61
N GLN A 423 -0.02 -24.96 6.24
CA GLN A 423 -0.81 -24.36 7.32
C GLN A 423 -2.10 -23.70 6.81
N SER A 424 -2.17 -23.32 5.54
CA SER A 424 -3.41 -22.78 4.93
C SER A 424 -4.63 -23.67 5.18
N TYR A 425 -4.47 -24.98 5.12
CA TYR A 425 -5.55 -25.94 5.34
C TYR A 425 -6.04 -25.96 6.80
N TYR A 426 -5.13 -25.80 7.76
CA TYR A 426 -5.46 -25.76 9.19
C TYR A 426 -6.00 -24.39 9.61
N TRP A 427 -5.49 -23.32 9.03
CA TRP A 427 -5.98 -21.97 9.27
C TRP A 427 -7.42 -21.80 8.78
N ALA A 428 -7.80 -22.48 7.69
CA ALA A 428 -9.17 -22.50 7.18
C ALA A 428 -10.15 -23.25 8.09
N GLN A 429 -9.67 -24.14 8.96
CA GLN A 429 -10.47 -24.90 9.90
C GLN A 429 -10.56 -24.29 11.30
N GLN A 430 -9.87 -23.20 11.57
CA GLN A 430 -9.99 -22.53 12.87
C GLN A 430 -11.41 -22.03 13.13
N THR A 431 -11.74 -21.77 14.39
CA THR A 431 -13.03 -21.20 14.78
C THR A 431 -12.80 -19.95 15.62
N PRO A 432 -13.03 -18.72 15.08
CA PRO A 432 -13.41 -18.45 13.67
C PRO A 432 -12.29 -18.82 12.69
N ALA A 433 -12.65 -19.13 11.43
CA ALA A 433 -11.66 -19.44 10.40
C ALA A 433 -10.71 -18.26 10.18
N TRP A 434 -9.40 -18.56 10.10
CA TRP A 434 -8.36 -17.53 9.83
C TRP A 434 -8.04 -17.39 8.35
N MET A 435 -8.32 -18.40 7.56
CA MET A 435 -8.16 -18.38 6.12
C MET A 435 -9.51 -18.48 5.41
N ALA A 436 -9.64 -17.77 4.30
CA ALA A 436 -10.83 -17.82 3.46
C ALA A 436 -10.93 -19.17 2.71
N LYS A 437 -12.10 -19.46 2.17
CA LYS A 437 -12.37 -20.74 1.49
C LYS A 437 -11.53 -20.94 0.21
N ASP A 438 -10.96 -19.89 -0.34
CA ASP A 438 -10.08 -19.95 -1.52
C ASP A 438 -8.66 -20.44 -1.20
N LEU A 439 -8.32 -20.60 0.09
CA LEU A 439 -6.99 -21.00 0.58
C LEU A 439 -5.85 -20.09 0.11
N ILE A 440 -6.16 -18.83 -0.21
CA ILE A 440 -5.22 -17.78 -0.63
C ILE A 440 -5.32 -16.61 0.32
N HIS A 441 -6.53 -16.05 0.49
CA HIS A 441 -6.76 -14.87 1.29
C HIS A 441 -7.10 -15.24 2.74
N PHE A 442 -6.76 -14.35 3.65
CA PHE A 442 -7.14 -14.51 5.04
C PHE A 442 -8.53 -13.92 5.29
N THR A 443 -9.18 -14.40 6.32
CA THR A 443 -10.35 -13.72 6.89
C THR A 443 -9.91 -12.48 7.68
N PRO A 444 -10.82 -11.57 8.06
CA PRO A 444 -10.47 -10.47 8.96
C PRO A 444 -9.79 -10.95 10.26
N ALA A 445 -10.18 -12.12 10.79
CA ALA A 445 -9.55 -12.73 11.98
C ALA A 445 -8.10 -13.16 11.68
N GLY A 446 -7.86 -13.79 10.52
CA GLY A 446 -6.53 -14.22 10.09
C GLY A 446 -5.57 -13.04 9.85
N TYR A 447 -6.03 -11.99 9.18
CA TYR A 447 -5.20 -10.78 9.01
C TYR A 447 -4.82 -10.15 10.34
N ARG A 448 -5.75 -10.09 11.29
CA ARG A 448 -5.45 -9.57 12.63
C ARG A 448 -4.48 -10.47 13.39
N GLN A 449 -4.59 -11.80 13.22
CA GLN A 449 -3.62 -12.71 13.81
C GLN A 449 -2.23 -12.50 13.24
N LEU A 450 -2.09 -12.40 11.91
CA LEU A 450 -0.80 -12.09 11.26
C LEU A 450 -0.21 -10.75 11.72
N ALA A 451 -1.03 -9.73 11.90
CA ALA A 451 -0.55 -8.44 12.39
C ALA A 451 -0.03 -8.53 13.84
N ARG A 452 -0.65 -9.35 14.70
CA ARG A 452 -0.15 -9.62 16.05
C ARG A 452 1.18 -10.37 16.05
N GLU A 453 1.28 -11.42 15.22
CA GLU A 453 2.53 -12.16 15.04
C GLU A 453 3.65 -11.24 14.53
N PHE A 454 3.35 -10.41 13.52
CA PHE A 454 4.29 -9.41 13.02
C PHE A 454 4.75 -8.46 14.12
N PHE A 455 3.83 -7.92 14.90
CA PHE A 455 4.13 -6.99 15.99
C PHE A 455 5.06 -7.62 17.03
N MET A 456 4.79 -8.87 17.42
CA MET A 456 5.62 -9.62 18.38
C MET A 456 6.99 -9.96 17.80
N ASP A 457 7.03 -10.46 16.56
CA ASP A 457 8.29 -10.84 15.90
C ASP A 457 9.19 -9.64 15.66
N MET A 458 8.62 -8.46 15.42
CA MET A 458 9.35 -7.20 15.30
C MET A 458 9.82 -6.67 16.65
N GLY A 459 9.44 -7.28 17.77
CA GLY A 459 9.78 -6.79 19.09
C GLY A 459 9.22 -5.39 19.38
N TRP A 460 8.12 -5.02 18.71
CA TRP A 460 7.50 -3.73 18.92
C TRP A 460 6.81 -3.71 20.27
N VAL A 461 6.76 -2.53 20.88
CA VAL A 461 6.06 -2.31 22.15
C VAL A 461 4.97 -1.26 21.95
N PRO A 462 3.82 -1.41 22.64
CA PRO A 462 2.78 -0.40 22.61
C PRO A 462 3.33 0.95 23.05
N LEU A 463 2.84 2.00 22.42
CA LEU A 463 3.16 3.37 22.85
C LEU A 463 2.54 3.63 24.22
N PRO A 464 3.22 4.42 25.09
CA PRO A 464 2.65 4.82 26.36
C PRO A 464 1.37 5.62 26.09
N THR A 465 0.33 5.34 26.87
CA THR A 465 -0.91 6.13 26.81
C THR A 465 -0.56 7.57 27.20
N PRO A 466 -0.94 8.58 26.38
CA PRO A 466 -0.69 9.97 26.72
C PRO A 466 -1.28 10.27 28.11
N THR A 467 -0.49 10.83 29.01
CA THR A 467 -1.00 11.26 30.30
C THR A 467 -1.92 12.45 30.10
N ALA A 468 -2.93 12.63 30.97
CA ALA A 468 -3.85 13.77 30.91
C ALA A 468 -3.11 15.14 30.89
N ARG A 469 -1.90 15.21 31.44
CA ARG A 469 -1.04 16.38 31.43
C ARG A 469 -0.42 16.67 30.06
N GLU A 470 -0.05 15.65 29.29
CA GLU A 470 0.48 15.81 27.93
C GLU A 470 -0.63 16.17 26.94
N THR A 471 -1.86 15.72 27.17
CA THR A 471 -3.03 16.11 26.39
C THR A 471 -3.37 17.60 26.59
N LEU A 472 -3.26 18.12 27.82
CA LEU A 472 -3.48 19.54 28.13
C LEU A 472 -2.39 20.44 27.53
N LEU A 473 -1.13 20.03 27.54
CA LEU A 473 -0.03 20.82 26.98
C LEU A 473 -0.08 20.90 25.43
N ARG A 474 -0.85 20.03 24.76
CA ARG A 474 -1.07 20.09 23.30
C ARG A 474 -2.16 21.08 22.90
N VAL A 475 -3.07 21.41 23.82
CA VAL A 475 -4.17 22.37 23.57
C VAL A 475 -3.68 23.82 23.72
N ASP A 476 -2.62 24.05 24.52
CA ASP A 476 -2.14 25.39 24.86
C ASP A 476 -0.88 25.83 24.07
N ALA A 477 -0.43 25.08 23.07
CA ALA A 477 0.68 25.52 22.24
C ALA A 477 0.21 26.66 21.30
N PRO A 478 0.71 27.88 21.43
CA PRO A 478 0.34 28.96 20.51
C PRO A 478 0.81 28.64 19.12
N ILE A 479 -0.06 28.84 18.14
CA ILE A 479 0.24 28.82 16.72
C ILE A 479 1.21 29.98 16.45
N LEU A 480 2.49 29.66 16.24
CA LEU A 480 3.49 30.59 15.70
C LEU A 480 3.60 30.36 14.20
#